data_9e737c99946e878b6e6778685c32f208
#
_entry.id   9e737c99946e878b6e6778685c32f208
#
_cell.length_a   1.000
_cell.length_b   1.000
_cell.length_c   1.000
_cell.angle_alpha   90.00
_cell.angle_beta   90.00
_cell.angle_gamma   90.00
#
_symmetry.space_group_name_H-M   'P 1'
#
loop_
_entity.id
_entity.type
_entity.pdbx_description
1 polymer ?
#
loop_
_entity_poly.entity_id
_entity_poly.type
_entity_poly.pdbx_seq_one_letter_code
_entity_poly.pdbx_strand_id
1 'polypeptide(L)'
;MFSDGVVELAEAGNITNQKKTLHRGQSVATFLMGTRRLYDYVDNNPAVAMYPVQYVNDPYVIAQNDNLVSINSCVQIDLMGQVVSTSVGLRQISGVGGQIDFVRGANMSKGGRAIMAMPSTTGKGKVSKIVPFLDPGSAVTTTRNDVNY
;
A
#
# COMPACT_ATOMS: atom_id res chain seq x y z
N MET A 1 -2.42 4.25 -5.16
CA MET A 1 -1.68 5.48 -5.52
C MET A 1 -0.59 5.15 -6.52
N PHE A 2 -0.44 5.95 -7.56
CA PHE A 2 0.61 5.83 -8.56
C PHE A 2 1.60 6.99 -8.35
N SER A 3 2.90 6.74 -8.38
CA SER A 3 3.93 7.72 -8.03
C SER A 3 5.13 7.65 -8.98
N ASP A 4 6.04 8.62 -8.90
CA ASP A 4 7.21 8.72 -9.80
C ASP A 4 8.06 7.44 -9.86
N GLY A 5 8.24 6.74 -8.74
CA GLY A 5 9.01 5.49 -8.72
C GLY A 5 8.43 4.37 -9.60
N VAL A 6 7.12 4.40 -9.86
CA VAL A 6 6.49 3.44 -10.78
C VAL A 6 6.87 3.77 -12.23
N VAL A 7 7.00 5.05 -12.58
CA VAL A 7 7.42 5.49 -13.93
C VAL A 7 8.81 4.95 -14.23
N GLU A 8 9.76 5.12 -13.32
CA GLU A 8 11.14 4.65 -13.50
C GLU A 8 11.19 3.12 -13.72
N LEU A 9 10.44 2.37 -12.93
CA LEU A 9 10.38 0.92 -13.05
C LEU A 9 9.68 0.45 -14.33
N ALA A 10 8.67 1.18 -14.79
CA ALA A 10 7.96 0.88 -16.03
C ALA A 10 8.82 1.17 -17.26
N GLU A 11 9.50 2.32 -17.31
CA GLU A 11 10.42 2.71 -18.38
C GLU A 11 11.62 1.77 -18.47
N ALA A 12 12.10 1.27 -17.31
CA ALA A 12 13.16 0.26 -17.27
C ALA A 12 12.68 -1.16 -17.65
N GLY A 13 11.38 -1.36 -17.96
CA GLY A 13 10.82 -2.65 -18.31
C GLY A 13 10.61 -3.62 -17.14
N ASN A 14 10.75 -3.16 -15.90
CA ASN A 14 10.57 -4.00 -14.71
C ASN A 14 9.08 -4.20 -14.38
N ILE A 15 8.22 -3.20 -14.67
CA ILE A 15 6.78 -3.30 -14.52
C ILE A 15 6.14 -3.49 -15.90
N THR A 16 5.83 -4.72 -16.25
CA THR A 16 5.21 -5.08 -17.54
C THR A 16 3.72 -5.36 -17.41
N ASN A 17 3.23 -5.64 -16.22
CA ASN A 17 1.86 -6.07 -15.93
C ASN A 17 1.40 -7.33 -16.70
N GLN A 18 2.29 -8.05 -17.38
CA GLN A 18 1.96 -9.21 -18.21
C GLN A 18 1.52 -10.43 -17.41
N LYS A 19 1.93 -10.52 -16.14
CA LYS A 19 1.59 -11.63 -15.24
C LYS A 19 0.33 -11.38 -14.41
N LYS A 20 -0.32 -10.24 -14.55
CA LYS A 20 -1.58 -9.93 -13.85
C LYS A 20 -2.69 -10.85 -14.34
N THR A 21 -3.56 -11.25 -13.42
CA THR A 21 -4.78 -12.00 -13.73
C THR A 21 -5.87 -11.04 -14.21
N LEU A 22 -6.04 -9.92 -13.50
CA LEU A 22 -7.00 -8.85 -13.83
C LEU A 22 -6.27 -7.64 -14.42
N HIS A 23 -6.82 -7.01 -15.44
CA HIS A 23 -6.22 -5.86 -16.16
C HIS A 23 -4.80 -6.15 -16.65
N ARG A 24 -4.64 -7.27 -17.35
CA ARG A 24 -3.35 -7.70 -17.89
C ARG A 24 -2.76 -6.64 -18.83
N GLY A 25 -1.49 -6.32 -18.63
CA GLY A 25 -0.79 -5.29 -19.40
C GLY A 25 -1.01 -3.86 -18.92
N GLN A 26 -1.87 -3.64 -17.91
CA GLN A 26 -2.18 -2.31 -17.42
C GLN A 26 -1.82 -2.13 -15.95
N SER A 27 -1.24 -0.98 -15.62
CA SER A 27 -1.16 -0.46 -14.26
C SER A 27 -2.47 0.21 -13.90
N VAL A 28 -3.09 -0.21 -12.80
CA VAL A 28 -4.38 0.32 -12.34
C VAL A 28 -4.18 1.24 -11.15
N ALA A 29 -4.78 2.42 -11.18
CA ALA A 29 -4.74 3.37 -10.08
C ALA A 29 -6.07 4.12 -9.92
N THR A 30 -6.29 4.72 -8.74
CA THR A 30 -7.43 5.60 -8.49
C THR A 30 -7.01 7.06 -8.35
N PHE A 31 -5.75 7.32 -8.02
CA PHE A 31 -5.19 8.67 -8.03
C PHE A 31 -3.66 8.65 -8.24
N LEU A 32 -3.14 9.79 -8.66
CA LEU A 32 -1.75 10.04 -8.98
C LEU A 32 -1.17 11.05 -7.99
N MET A 33 0.08 10.86 -7.58
CA MET A 33 0.78 11.80 -6.71
C MET A 33 2.26 11.76 -7.02
N GLY A 34 2.78 12.82 -7.63
CA GLY A 34 4.17 12.92 -8.03
C GLY A 34 4.49 14.21 -8.76
N THR A 35 5.59 14.20 -9.49
CA THR A 35 6.08 15.32 -10.28
C THR A 35 5.39 15.40 -11.64
N ARG A 36 5.70 16.44 -12.43
CA ARG A 36 5.23 16.62 -13.80
C ARG A 36 5.52 15.38 -14.66
N ARG A 37 6.67 14.72 -14.46
CA ARG A 37 7.06 13.49 -15.19
C ARG A 37 6.01 12.39 -15.06
N LEU A 38 5.44 12.20 -13.85
CA LEU A 38 4.37 11.23 -13.63
C LEU A 38 3.14 11.53 -14.48
N TYR A 39 2.70 12.79 -14.49
CA TYR A 39 1.51 13.19 -15.24
C TYR A 39 1.72 13.08 -16.75
N ASP A 40 2.90 13.46 -17.24
CA ASP A 40 3.26 13.30 -18.65
C ASP A 40 3.35 11.83 -19.07
N TYR A 41 3.82 10.94 -18.18
CA TYR A 41 3.84 9.50 -18.43
C TYR A 41 2.44 8.89 -18.51
N VAL A 42 1.51 9.35 -17.69
CA VAL A 42 0.14 8.80 -17.64
C VAL A 42 -0.74 9.35 -18.75
N ASP A 43 -0.46 10.55 -19.23
CA ASP A 43 -1.28 11.21 -20.24
C ASP A 43 -1.33 10.39 -21.54
N ASN A 44 -2.53 10.04 -21.97
CA ASN A 44 -2.80 9.22 -23.14
C ASN A 44 -2.03 7.87 -23.20
N ASN A 45 -1.62 7.32 -22.06
CA ASN A 45 -0.89 6.06 -21.98
C ASN A 45 -1.84 4.87 -21.79
N PRO A 46 -2.02 3.98 -22.80
CA PRO A 46 -2.92 2.84 -22.72
C PRO A 46 -2.46 1.77 -21.70
N ALA A 47 -1.20 1.81 -21.26
CA ALA A 47 -0.68 0.92 -20.22
C ALA A 47 -1.07 1.37 -18.79
N VAL A 48 -1.76 2.50 -18.65
CA VAL A 48 -2.27 3.00 -17.35
C VAL A 48 -3.79 3.15 -17.44
N ALA A 49 -4.49 2.56 -16.47
CA ALA A 49 -5.93 2.65 -16.37
C ALA A 49 -6.32 3.30 -15.02
N MET A 50 -7.15 4.33 -15.10
CA MET A 50 -7.70 5.02 -13.94
C MET A 50 -9.13 4.57 -13.69
N TYR A 51 -9.40 4.07 -12.48
CA TYR A 51 -10.73 3.63 -12.05
C TYR A 51 -11.14 4.31 -10.74
N PRO A 52 -12.44 4.39 -10.45
CA PRO A 52 -12.92 4.95 -9.19
C PRO A 52 -12.47 4.11 -7.99
N VAL A 53 -12.33 4.74 -6.84
CA VAL A 53 -11.82 4.13 -5.61
C VAL A 53 -12.66 2.92 -5.17
N GLN A 54 -13.97 2.95 -5.37
CA GLN A 54 -14.89 1.86 -5.05
C GLN A 54 -14.52 0.55 -5.77
N TYR A 55 -13.90 0.65 -6.93
CA TYR A 55 -13.44 -0.50 -7.70
C TYR A 55 -11.99 -0.88 -7.33
N VAL A 56 -11.09 0.11 -7.29
CA VAL A 56 -9.66 -0.14 -7.07
C VAL A 56 -9.37 -0.63 -5.65
N ASN A 57 -10.16 -0.17 -4.68
CA ASN A 57 -10.00 -0.52 -3.26
C ASN A 57 -10.97 -1.62 -2.79
N ASP A 58 -11.71 -2.25 -3.68
CA ASP A 58 -12.55 -3.39 -3.31
C ASP A 58 -11.65 -4.62 -3.05
N PRO A 59 -11.63 -5.18 -1.82
CA PRO A 59 -10.83 -6.37 -1.52
C PRO A 59 -11.14 -7.58 -2.40
N TYR A 60 -12.38 -7.75 -2.85
CA TYR A 60 -12.76 -8.83 -3.76
C TYR A 60 -12.22 -8.62 -5.18
N VAL A 61 -12.17 -7.37 -5.65
CA VAL A 61 -11.54 -7.03 -6.94
C VAL A 61 -10.03 -7.22 -6.84
N ILE A 62 -9.41 -6.73 -5.78
CA ILE A 62 -7.98 -6.87 -5.51
C ILE A 62 -7.56 -8.33 -5.49
N ALA A 63 -8.32 -9.17 -4.82
CA ALA A 63 -8.06 -10.61 -4.65
C ALA A 63 -8.09 -11.43 -5.97
N GLN A 64 -8.66 -10.89 -7.04
CA GLN A 64 -8.69 -11.55 -8.36
C GLN A 64 -7.32 -11.57 -9.06
N ASN A 65 -6.34 -10.82 -8.57
CA ASN A 65 -4.96 -10.95 -9.03
C ASN A 65 -4.23 -12.01 -8.19
N ASP A 66 -3.86 -13.12 -8.81
CA ASP A 66 -3.04 -14.16 -8.18
C ASP A 66 -1.67 -13.62 -7.76
N ASN A 67 -1.12 -14.14 -6.65
CA ASN A 67 0.17 -13.75 -6.09
C ASN A 67 0.30 -12.23 -5.82
N LEU A 68 -0.79 -11.60 -5.43
CA LEU A 68 -0.78 -10.17 -5.10
C LEU A 68 0.11 -9.91 -3.89
N VAL A 69 1.04 -8.99 -4.03
CA VAL A 69 1.87 -8.49 -2.93
C VAL A 69 1.44 -7.06 -2.60
N SER A 70 0.82 -6.90 -1.43
CA SER A 70 0.49 -5.58 -0.89
C SER A 70 1.65 -5.08 -0.03
N ILE A 71 2.22 -3.93 -0.36
CA ILE A 71 3.29 -3.30 0.39
C ILE A 71 2.81 -1.95 0.89
N ASN A 72 2.71 -1.81 2.20
CA ASN A 72 2.29 -0.57 2.85
C ASN A 72 3.36 -0.10 3.85
N SER A 73 3.34 1.17 4.19
CA SER A 73 4.15 1.73 5.26
C SER A 73 3.28 2.07 6.46
N CYS A 74 3.90 2.17 7.64
CA CYS A 74 3.19 2.53 8.85
C CYS A 74 4.02 3.46 9.74
N VAL A 75 3.34 4.04 10.72
CA VAL A 75 3.96 4.91 11.73
C VAL A 75 4.64 4.07 12.80
N GLN A 76 3.91 3.06 13.33
CA GLN A 76 4.34 2.25 14.47
C GLN A 76 3.71 0.86 14.39
N ILE A 77 4.43 -0.15 14.87
CA ILE A 77 3.94 -1.52 15.05
C ILE A 77 4.31 -2.03 16.44
N ASP A 78 3.43 -2.77 17.09
CA ASP A 78 3.73 -3.42 18.37
C ASP A 78 4.11 -4.90 18.22
N LEU A 79 4.62 -5.49 19.31
CA LEU A 79 5.02 -6.90 19.34
C LEU A 79 3.83 -7.87 19.28
N MET A 80 2.60 -7.36 19.37
CA MET A 80 1.38 -8.13 19.14
C MET A 80 0.95 -8.13 17.66
N GLY A 81 1.63 -7.36 16.79
CA GLY A 81 1.31 -7.24 15.38
C GLY A 81 0.24 -6.22 15.05
N GLN A 82 -0.12 -5.34 15.97
CA GLN A 82 -1.02 -4.22 15.70
C GLN A 82 -0.27 -3.09 15.01
N VAL A 83 -0.85 -2.52 13.96
CA VAL A 83 -0.22 -1.51 13.10
C VAL A 83 -0.98 -0.19 13.19
N VAL A 84 -0.26 0.89 13.40
CA VAL A 84 -0.78 2.26 13.33
C VAL A 84 -0.18 2.98 12.13
N SER A 85 -1.03 3.52 11.26
CA SER A 85 -0.60 4.25 10.06
C SER A 85 -1.14 5.67 9.98
N THR A 86 -2.14 6.02 10.77
CA THR A 86 -2.88 7.28 10.64
C THR A 86 -2.74 8.21 11.83
N SER A 87 -2.10 7.77 12.91
CA SER A 87 -1.92 8.60 14.12
C SER A 87 -0.56 8.42 14.77
N VAL A 88 -0.20 9.35 15.65
CA VAL A 88 0.90 9.26 16.62
C VAL A 88 0.27 9.51 17.98
N GLY A 89 0.11 8.46 18.78
CA GLY A 89 -0.70 8.52 20.00
C GLY A 89 -2.11 9.04 19.67
N LEU A 90 -2.54 10.07 20.37
CA LEU A 90 -3.84 10.72 20.17
C LEU A 90 -3.90 11.67 18.96
N ARG A 91 -2.75 11.99 18.35
CA ARG A 91 -2.70 12.94 17.24
C ARG A 91 -2.94 12.24 15.91
N GLN A 92 -4.07 12.48 15.28
CA GLN A 92 -4.35 12.08 13.91
C GLN A 92 -3.45 12.84 12.93
N ILE A 93 -2.79 12.14 11.99
CA ILE A 93 -1.87 12.70 11.00
C ILE A 93 -2.35 12.53 9.56
N SER A 94 -3.25 11.59 9.31
CA SER A 94 -3.83 11.36 7.98
C SER A 94 -5.22 10.73 8.07
N GLY A 95 -5.93 10.66 6.94
CA GLY A 95 -7.11 9.81 6.81
C GLY A 95 -6.75 8.33 6.74
N VAL A 96 -7.76 7.46 6.76
CA VAL A 96 -7.59 5.99 6.81
C VAL A 96 -6.90 5.46 5.56
N GLY A 97 -7.24 5.96 4.37
CA GLY A 97 -6.69 5.46 3.09
C GLY A 97 -7.09 4.01 2.79
N GLY A 98 -6.36 3.37 1.87
CA GLY A 98 -6.67 2.03 1.37
C GLY A 98 -5.82 0.89 1.93
N GLN A 99 -5.07 1.11 3.01
CA GLN A 99 -4.17 0.08 3.56
C GLN A 99 -4.91 -1.22 3.86
N ILE A 100 -6.01 -1.14 4.61
CA ILE A 100 -6.77 -2.33 5.04
C ILE A 100 -7.40 -3.06 3.85
N ASP A 101 -7.84 -2.33 2.82
CA ASP A 101 -8.45 -2.90 1.61
C ASP A 101 -7.44 -3.78 0.87
N PHE A 102 -6.23 -3.26 0.65
CA PHE A 102 -5.16 -3.98 -0.04
C PHE A 102 -4.58 -5.11 0.80
N VAL A 103 -4.46 -4.95 2.10
CA VAL A 103 -4.03 -6.01 3.02
C VAL A 103 -5.02 -7.18 2.98
N ARG A 104 -6.32 -6.91 3.09
CA ARG A 104 -7.38 -7.93 3.00
C ARG A 104 -7.43 -8.56 1.61
N GLY A 105 -7.38 -7.76 0.55
CA GLY A 105 -7.35 -8.26 -0.81
C GLY A 105 -6.15 -9.17 -1.07
N ALA A 106 -4.96 -8.83 -0.55
CA ALA A 106 -3.77 -9.67 -0.64
C ALA A 106 -3.94 -10.99 0.11
N ASN A 107 -4.52 -10.97 1.31
CA ASN A 107 -4.77 -12.17 2.09
C ASN A 107 -5.80 -13.11 1.43
N MET A 108 -6.75 -12.57 0.70
CA MET A 108 -7.75 -13.32 -0.06
C MET A 108 -7.21 -13.82 -1.41
N SER A 109 -6.18 -13.18 -1.95
CA SER A 109 -5.55 -13.55 -3.22
C SER A 109 -4.86 -14.90 -3.12
N LYS A 110 -5.00 -15.73 -4.14
CA LYS A 110 -4.28 -17.01 -4.23
C LYS A 110 -2.77 -16.78 -4.28
N GLY A 111 -2.05 -17.19 -3.23
CA GLY A 111 -0.61 -16.94 -3.08
C GLY A 111 -0.25 -15.50 -2.74
N GLY A 112 -1.22 -14.68 -2.36
CA GLY A 112 -1.01 -13.28 -2.00
C GLY A 112 -0.28 -13.10 -0.67
N ARG A 113 0.27 -11.89 -0.45
CA ARG A 113 1.03 -11.53 0.75
C ARG A 113 0.81 -10.07 1.12
N ALA A 114 0.61 -9.78 2.40
CA ALA A 114 0.52 -8.43 2.94
C ALA A 114 1.79 -8.11 3.73
N ILE A 115 2.50 -7.07 3.32
CA ILE A 115 3.79 -6.65 3.87
C ILE A 115 3.68 -5.23 4.42
N MET A 116 4.19 -5.01 5.65
CA MET A 116 4.43 -3.70 6.22
C MET A 116 5.94 -3.39 6.14
N ALA A 117 6.30 -2.34 5.42
CA ALA A 117 7.68 -1.92 5.23
C ALA A 117 7.90 -0.52 5.80
N MET A 118 8.79 -0.40 6.77
CA MET A 118 9.14 0.87 7.39
C MET A 118 10.56 0.84 7.96
N PRO A 119 11.24 1.99 8.11
CA PRO A 119 12.43 2.06 8.95
C PRO A 119 12.09 1.68 10.39
N SER A 120 12.93 0.89 11.06
CA SER A 120 12.70 0.47 12.44
C SER A 120 12.74 1.62 13.46
N THR A 121 13.34 2.76 13.07
CA THR A 121 13.50 3.94 13.93
C THR A 121 13.16 5.22 13.18
N THR A 122 12.94 6.29 13.94
CA THR A 122 12.82 7.67 13.45
C THR A 122 13.66 8.62 14.32
N GLY A 123 13.68 9.92 14.01
CA GLY A 123 14.43 10.89 14.79
C GLY A 123 15.95 10.61 14.83
N LYS A 124 16.54 10.22 13.70
CA LYS A 124 17.96 9.84 13.59
C LYS A 124 18.33 8.67 14.52
N GLY A 125 17.47 7.68 14.61
CA GLY A 125 17.68 6.48 15.43
C GLY A 125 17.26 6.60 16.90
N LYS A 126 16.73 7.74 17.32
CA LYS A 126 16.40 7.99 18.74
C LYS A 126 15.06 7.39 19.18
N VAL A 127 14.14 7.16 18.26
CA VAL A 127 12.79 6.66 18.59
C VAL A 127 12.54 5.38 17.81
N SER A 128 12.22 4.29 18.50
CA SER A 128 11.80 3.04 17.87
C SER A 128 10.39 3.16 17.33
N LYS A 129 10.17 2.62 16.13
CA LYS A 129 8.83 2.45 15.53
C LYS A 129 8.28 1.05 15.80
N ILE A 130 9.11 0.15 16.32
CA ILE A 130 8.71 -1.17 16.81
C ILE A 130 8.68 -1.08 18.33
N VAL A 131 7.51 -1.27 18.93
CA VAL A 131 7.27 -1.03 20.37
C VAL A 131 6.64 -2.25 21.03
N PRO A 132 6.80 -2.45 22.36
CA PRO A 132 6.13 -3.52 23.06
C PRO A 132 4.60 -3.44 22.96
N PHE A 133 4.05 -2.23 23.11
CA PHE A 133 2.63 -1.90 22.99
C PHE A 133 2.51 -0.56 22.29
N LEU A 134 1.46 -0.38 21.50
CA LEU A 134 1.14 0.91 20.89
C LEU A 134 0.87 1.97 21.98
N ASP A 135 1.17 3.22 21.66
CA ASP A 135 0.84 4.34 22.54
C ASP A 135 -0.68 4.37 22.83
N PRO A 136 -1.09 4.61 24.09
CA PRO A 136 -2.50 4.70 24.44
C PRO A 136 -3.26 5.70 23.56
N GLY A 137 -4.42 5.29 23.07
CA GLY A 137 -5.26 6.10 22.17
C GLY A 137 -4.84 6.11 20.71
N SER A 138 -3.82 5.34 20.32
CA SER A 138 -3.47 5.15 18.91
C SER A 138 -4.59 4.44 18.14
N ALA A 139 -4.90 4.95 16.96
CA ALA A 139 -5.90 4.32 16.07
C ALA A 139 -5.25 3.15 15.32
N VAL A 140 -5.61 1.92 15.67
CA VAL A 140 -5.14 0.71 14.99
C VAL A 140 -5.70 0.69 13.56
N THR A 141 -4.82 0.68 12.58
CA THR A 141 -5.17 0.64 11.15
C THR A 141 -5.38 -0.79 10.67
N THR A 142 -4.47 -1.71 11.00
CA THR A 142 -4.59 -3.14 10.75
C THR A 142 -4.27 -3.94 11.99
N THR A 143 -5.00 -5.04 12.19
CA THR A 143 -4.82 -5.94 13.34
C THR A 143 -3.75 -6.99 13.04
N ARG A 144 -3.33 -7.72 14.07
CA ARG A 144 -2.37 -8.83 13.93
C ARG A 144 -2.83 -9.95 12.98
N ASN A 145 -4.13 -10.04 12.71
CA ASN A 145 -4.69 -11.07 11.83
C ASN A 145 -4.67 -10.64 10.35
N ASP A 146 -4.45 -9.36 10.07
CA ASP A 146 -4.51 -8.80 8.72
C ASP A 146 -3.15 -8.80 8.03
N VAL A 147 -2.03 -8.80 8.76
CA VAL A 147 -0.67 -8.65 8.21
C VAL A 147 0.11 -9.96 8.30
N ASN A 148 0.76 -10.37 7.21
CA ASN A 148 1.56 -11.60 7.15
C ASN A 148 3.04 -11.38 7.48
N TYR A 149 3.60 -10.22 7.10
CA TYR A 149 5.03 -9.90 7.20
C TYR A 149 5.27 -8.42 7.55
#